data_2bdc6a92e0c916182a6c6fbbcba128d5
#
_entry.id   2bdc6a92e0c916182a6c6fbbcba128d5
#
_cell.length_a   1.000
_cell.length_b   1.000
_cell.length_c   1.000
_cell.angle_alpha   90.00
_cell.angle_beta   90.00
_cell.angle_gamma   90.00
#
_symmetry.space_group_name_H-M   'P 1'
#
loop_
_entity.id
_entity.type
_entity.pdbx_description
1 polymer ?
#
loop_
_entity_poly.entity_id
_entity_poly.type
_entity_poly.pdbx_seq_one_letter_code
_entity_poly.pdbx_strand_id
1 'polypeptide(L)'
;MNNQRLITELQSHGLRLVDSSIGAAGRKGGAGPSDHKAVTVNGTTVMVPIYTGTANHSPYIARVDQAKHQVMLEWEAEAIAPIEFPNQPQFYKLKTADGIPYWKIALLHSNDVLATTVQQTCMRYRNAETVCQFCAIEKSLEAGRTIARKTPEQLAEVAEAAVRLDGVKHMIMTTGTPNSSDRGAAYLTDCAQAVKSRVALPIQAQCEPPDDFTWFRCMKEAGIDSLGMHLEAVDPAVRAKIMPGKAEVPLSHYFDAFEAAVRVFGWGQVSTYLLAGLGDSLETLVEASDRLINMGVYPFVVPFVPITSTPLEHHPAPSADFMMAVYQKVGTLLKQANMSSADINAGCAKCGACSALSNFEV
;
A
#
# COMPACT_ATOMS: atom_id res chain seq x y z
N MET A 1 -2.62 -18.36 20.23
CA MET A 1 -3.24 -17.27 19.42
C MET A 1 -3.43 -17.79 18.01
N ASN A 2 -4.59 -17.56 17.34
CA ASN A 2 -4.74 -17.95 15.94
C ASN A 2 -4.00 -16.96 15.00
N ASN A 3 -3.73 -17.37 13.76
CA ASN A 3 -2.91 -16.59 12.83
C ASN A 3 -3.57 -15.24 12.46
N GLN A 4 -4.89 -15.21 12.27
CA GLN A 4 -5.64 -13.97 11.96
C GLN A 4 -5.43 -12.92 13.07
N ARG A 5 -5.56 -13.33 14.33
CA ARG A 5 -5.34 -12.46 15.48
C ARG A 5 -3.90 -11.98 15.55
N LEU A 6 -2.92 -12.88 15.41
CA LEU A 6 -1.50 -12.54 15.46
C LEU A 6 -1.11 -11.51 14.41
N ILE A 7 -1.51 -11.72 13.14
CA ILE A 7 -1.21 -10.78 12.06
C ILE A 7 -1.85 -9.42 12.31
N THR A 8 -3.12 -9.40 12.73
CA THR A 8 -3.83 -8.14 13.03
C THR A 8 -3.16 -7.38 14.17
N GLU A 9 -2.73 -8.07 15.22
CA GLU A 9 -2.02 -7.43 16.34
C GLU A 9 -0.63 -6.90 15.96
N LEU A 10 0.12 -7.64 15.15
CA LEU A 10 1.40 -7.17 14.63
C LEU A 10 1.25 -5.90 13.79
N GLN A 11 0.19 -5.79 12.98
CA GLN A 11 -0.10 -4.58 12.22
C GLN A 11 -0.50 -3.39 13.11
N SER A 12 -1.26 -3.64 14.18
CA SER A 12 -1.77 -2.60 15.09
C SER A 12 -0.72 -2.13 16.10
N HIS A 13 0.01 -3.07 16.71
CA HIS A 13 0.97 -2.79 17.78
C HIS A 13 2.40 -2.60 17.29
N GLY A 14 2.73 -3.15 16.11
CA GLY A 14 4.09 -3.16 15.60
C GLY A 14 4.96 -4.24 16.28
N LEU A 15 6.29 -4.14 16.04
CA LEU A 15 7.29 -5.09 16.48
C LEU A 15 8.55 -4.35 16.93
N ARG A 16 9.08 -4.66 18.11
CA ARG A 16 10.37 -4.15 18.60
C ARG A 16 11.50 -5.06 18.13
N LEU A 17 12.54 -4.44 17.56
CA LEU A 17 13.80 -5.12 17.23
C LEU A 17 14.79 -4.86 18.38
N VAL A 18 15.13 -5.89 19.15
CA VAL A 18 16.06 -5.76 20.28
C VAL A 18 17.50 -6.10 19.91
N ASP A 19 17.69 -6.73 18.75
CA ASP A 19 19.02 -7.07 18.22
C ASP A 19 19.33 -6.19 17.01
N SER A 20 20.45 -5.46 17.07
CA SER A 20 20.88 -4.55 15.99
C SER A 20 21.21 -5.27 14.68
N SER A 21 21.44 -6.59 14.70
CA SER A 21 21.69 -7.38 13.50
C SER A 21 20.45 -7.60 12.64
N ILE A 22 19.24 -7.44 13.22
CA ILE A 22 17.96 -7.69 12.52
C ILE A 22 17.56 -6.53 11.60
N GLY A 23 18.10 -5.33 11.74
CA GLY A 23 17.49 -4.16 11.15
C GLY A 23 18.36 -3.28 10.26
N ALA A 24 17.91 -2.98 9.05
CA ALA A 24 18.28 -1.75 8.35
C ALA A 24 17.31 -0.61 8.74
N ALA A 25 17.74 0.65 8.56
CA ALA A 25 16.89 1.82 8.82
C ALA A 25 15.53 1.71 8.11
N GLY A 26 14.49 2.21 8.75
CA GLY A 26 13.16 2.29 8.20
C GLY A 26 13.08 3.18 6.97
N ARG A 27 11.94 3.14 6.31
CA ARG A 27 11.61 3.89 5.11
C ARG A 27 10.73 5.08 5.49
N LYS A 28 10.94 6.23 4.84
CA LYS A 28 10.15 7.44 5.07
C LYS A 28 9.35 7.82 3.82
N GLY A 29 8.04 7.72 3.89
CA GLY A 29 7.13 8.11 2.82
C GLY A 29 7.27 7.33 1.51
N GLY A 30 6.50 7.69 0.51
CA GLY A 30 6.48 7.04 -0.80
C GLY A 30 5.50 5.87 -0.89
N ALA A 31 5.67 5.01 -1.92
CA ALA A 31 4.81 3.85 -2.09
C ALA A 31 5.00 2.82 -0.95
N GLY A 32 3.90 2.44 -0.31
CA GLY A 32 3.85 1.59 0.88
C GLY A 32 4.07 2.37 2.19
N PRO A 33 3.82 1.75 3.34
CA PRO A 33 3.83 2.41 4.63
C PRO A 33 5.24 2.83 5.06
N SER A 34 5.34 4.02 5.66
CA SER A 34 6.59 4.52 6.24
C SER A 34 6.94 3.76 7.52
N ASP A 35 8.25 3.63 7.77
CA ASP A 35 8.78 3.06 9.01
C ASP A 35 8.27 1.64 9.36
N HIS A 36 7.89 0.89 8.31
CA HIS A 36 7.50 -0.52 8.40
C HIS A 36 8.56 -1.45 7.80
N LYS A 37 8.51 -2.71 8.21
CA LYS A 37 9.20 -3.82 7.54
C LYS A 37 8.22 -4.92 7.18
N ALA A 38 8.50 -5.60 6.08
CA ALA A 38 7.85 -6.87 5.79
C ALA A 38 8.38 -7.93 6.77
N VAL A 39 7.47 -8.68 7.36
CA VAL A 39 7.75 -9.80 8.26
C VAL A 39 6.91 -10.97 7.79
N THR A 40 7.54 -12.12 7.59
CA THR A 40 6.83 -13.37 7.32
C THR A 40 6.71 -14.17 8.61
N VAL A 41 5.48 -14.49 9.01
CA VAL A 41 5.15 -15.32 10.15
C VAL A 41 4.09 -16.35 9.75
N ASN A 42 4.29 -17.61 10.08
CA ASN A 42 3.37 -18.70 9.73
C ASN A 42 2.99 -18.72 8.24
N GLY A 43 3.94 -18.42 7.34
CA GLY A 43 3.73 -18.40 5.89
C GLY A 43 3.01 -17.15 5.36
N THR A 44 2.61 -16.20 6.22
CA THR A 44 1.98 -14.94 5.82
C THR A 44 2.96 -13.78 5.95
N THR A 45 3.14 -13.00 4.87
CA THR A 45 3.95 -11.79 4.90
C THR A 45 3.08 -10.58 5.20
N VAL A 46 3.49 -9.78 6.18
CA VAL A 46 2.76 -8.60 6.65
C VAL A 46 3.71 -7.42 6.83
N MET A 47 3.24 -6.22 6.49
CA MET A 47 3.95 -4.97 6.78
C MET A 47 3.67 -4.58 8.23
N VAL A 48 4.73 -4.55 9.02
CA VAL A 48 4.65 -4.32 10.47
C VAL A 48 5.33 -3.00 10.82
N PRO A 49 4.68 -2.11 11.60
CA PRO A 49 5.33 -0.93 12.15
C PRO A 49 6.54 -1.33 13.02
N ILE A 50 7.69 -0.72 12.76
CA ILE A 50 8.92 -1.04 13.52
C ILE A 50 9.57 0.23 14.08
N TYR A 51 9.59 1.30 13.27
CA TYR A 51 10.25 2.55 13.63
C TYR A 51 9.26 3.68 13.97
N THR A 52 8.00 3.34 14.19
CA THR A 52 6.95 4.28 14.65
C THR A 52 6.99 4.45 16.17
N GLY A 53 6.46 5.55 16.67
CA GLY A 53 6.36 5.76 18.13
C GLY A 53 5.59 4.67 18.86
N THR A 54 4.52 4.15 18.25
CA THR A 54 3.71 3.03 18.76
C THR A 54 4.50 1.74 18.88
N ALA A 55 5.32 1.42 17.89
CA ALA A 55 6.11 0.18 17.88
C ALA A 55 7.12 0.10 19.04
N ASN A 56 7.58 1.23 19.58
CA ASN A 56 8.48 1.26 20.73
C ASN A 56 7.86 0.65 22.00
N HIS A 57 6.55 0.60 22.08
CA HIS A 57 5.78 0.07 23.21
C HIS A 57 5.09 -1.26 22.87
N SER A 58 5.38 -1.84 21.70
CA SER A 58 4.79 -3.12 21.31
C SER A 58 5.11 -4.23 22.32
N PRO A 59 4.14 -5.08 22.68
CA PRO A 59 4.41 -6.29 23.47
C PRO A 59 5.17 -7.34 22.66
N TYR A 60 5.21 -7.22 21.33
CA TYR A 60 5.89 -8.14 20.42
C TYR A 60 7.35 -7.75 20.22
N ILE A 61 8.25 -8.73 20.34
CA ILE A 61 9.70 -8.54 20.24
C ILE A 61 10.26 -9.53 19.21
N ALA A 62 11.15 -9.05 18.33
CA ALA A 62 11.98 -9.90 17.49
C ALA A 62 13.35 -10.08 18.14
N ARG A 63 13.74 -11.33 18.39
CA ARG A 63 15.01 -11.71 18.99
C ARG A 63 15.70 -12.79 18.17
N VAL A 64 17.02 -12.70 18.03
CA VAL A 64 17.83 -13.74 17.38
C VAL A 64 18.02 -14.90 18.34
N ASP A 65 17.55 -16.08 17.94
CA ASP A 65 17.90 -17.33 18.60
C ASP A 65 19.24 -17.82 18.03
N GLN A 66 20.33 -17.61 18.79
CA GLN A 66 21.70 -17.95 18.37
C GLN A 66 21.88 -19.46 18.16
N ALA A 67 21.15 -20.30 18.90
CA ALA A 67 21.27 -21.76 18.79
C ALA A 67 20.62 -22.29 17.52
N LYS A 68 19.53 -21.66 17.07
CA LYS A 68 18.79 -22.07 15.88
C LYS A 68 19.13 -21.26 14.63
N HIS A 69 19.96 -20.21 14.76
CA HIS A 69 20.27 -19.25 13.68
C HIS A 69 19.03 -18.65 12.99
N GLN A 70 18.00 -18.34 13.78
CA GLN A 70 16.73 -17.78 13.27
C GLN A 70 16.24 -16.65 14.17
N VAL A 71 15.34 -15.81 13.63
CA VAL A 71 14.68 -14.76 14.40
C VAL A 71 13.37 -15.31 14.96
N MET A 72 13.17 -15.16 16.26
CA MET A 72 11.95 -15.56 16.96
C MET A 72 11.10 -14.34 17.27
N LEU A 73 9.80 -14.47 17.07
CA LEU A 73 8.79 -13.58 17.61
C LEU A 73 8.48 -13.99 19.03
N GLU A 74 8.62 -13.05 19.95
CA GLU A 74 8.31 -13.23 21.38
C GLU A 74 7.12 -12.35 21.78
N TRP A 75 6.30 -12.82 22.68
CA TRP A 75 5.26 -12.09 23.37
C TRP A 75 5.35 -12.40 24.86
N GLU A 76 5.40 -11.37 25.73
CA GLU A 76 5.57 -11.54 27.18
C GLU A 76 6.75 -12.47 27.57
N ALA A 77 7.86 -12.36 26.85
CA ALA A 77 9.06 -13.18 26.99
C ALA A 77 8.91 -14.67 26.59
N GLU A 78 7.79 -15.07 26.03
CA GLU A 78 7.59 -16.40 25.46
C GLU A 78 7.77 -16.38 23.94
N ALA A 79 8.54 -17.31 23.39
CA ALA A 79 8.71 -17.46 21.95
C ALA A 79 7.44 -18.08 21.35
N ILE A 80 6.81 -17.38 20.39
CA ILE A 80 5.55 -17.81 19.76
C ILE A 80 5.74 -18.41 18.37
N ALA A 81 6.61 -17.84 17.54
CA ALA A 81 6.85 -18.33 16.19
C ALA A 81 8.19 -17.86 15.64
N PRO A 82 8.81 -18.61 14.71
CA PRO A 82 9.89 -18.07 13.90
C PRO A 82 9.34 -17.02 12.93
N ILE A 83 10.14 -15.99 12.67
CA ILE A 83 9.83 -14.94 11.69
C ILE A 83 11.01 -14.74 10.73
N GLU A 84 10.67 -14.30 9.52
CA GLU A 84 11.64 -14.01 8.49
C GLU A 84 11.49 -12.56 8.00
N PHE A 85 12.63 -11.94 7.67
CA PHE A 85 12.68 -10.64 7.02
C PHE A 85 13.18 -10.82 5.58
N PRO A 86 12.65 -10.07 4.59
CA PRO A 86 13.14 -10.12 3.23
C PRO A 86 14.63 -9.78 3.16
N ASN A 87 15.35 -10.48 2.31
CA ASN A 87 16.74 -10.14 1.99
C ASN A 87 16.81 -8.78 1.30
N GLN A 88 17.98 -8.12 1.42
CA GLN A 88 18.22 -6.89 0.66
C GLN A 88 18.26 -7.21 -0.84
N PRO A 89 17.43 -6.54 -1.67
CA PRO A 89 17.35 -6.81 -3.09
C PRO A 89 18.67 -6.60 -3.82
N GLN A 90 18.95 -7.47 -4.79
CA GLN A 90 20.18 -7.38 -5.60
C GLN A 90 20.12 -6.17 -6.54
N PHE A 91 18.93 -5.84 -7.10
CA PHE A 91 18.77 -4.69 -7.97
C PHE A 91 19.12 -3.35 -7.30
N TYR A 92 19.09 -3.27 -5.97
CA TYR A 92 19.50 -2.04 -5.24
C TYR A 92 20.98 -1.67 -5.47
N LYS A 93 21.83 -2.61 -5.88
CA LYS A 93 23.24 -2.37 -6.16
C LYS A 93 23.48 -1.66 -7.49
N LEU A 94 22.46 -1.57 -8.34
CA LEU A 94 22.53 -1.00 -9.68
C LEU A 94 22.15 0.48 -9.70
N LYS A 95 22.48 1.12 -10.84
CA LYS A 95 22.11 2.49 -11.16
C LYS A 95 21.51 2.53 -12.56
N THR A 96 20.62 3.48 -12.80
CA THR A 96 20.05 3.79 -14.12
C THR A 96 21.14 4.28 -15.07
N ALA A 97 20.86 4.31 -16.38
CA ALA A 97 21.77 4.83 -17.40
C ALA A 97 22.23 6.26 -17.12
N ASP A 98 21.39 7.08 -16.48
CA ASP A 98 21.70 8.45 -16.03
C ASP A 98 22.30 8.53 -14.60
N GLY A 99 22.67 7.39 -14.01
CA GLY A 99 23.43 7.30 -12.76
C GLY A 99 22.62 7.33 -11.47
N ILE A 100 21.30 7.29 -11.52
CA ILE A 100 20.43 7.26 -10.34
C ILE A 100 20.40 5.86 -9.73
N PRO A 101 20.66 5.68 -8.42
CA PRO A 101 20.52 4.39 -7.77
C PRO A 101 19.11 3.81 -7.91
N TYR A 102 18.98 2.53 -8.28
CA TYR A 102 17.70 1.88 -8.52
C TYR A 102 16.75 1.94 -7.31
N TRP A 103 17.27 1.85 -6.09
CA TRP A 103 16.47 1.98 -4.88
C TRP A 103 15.84 3.38 -4.68
N LYS A 104 16.30 4.43 -5.43
CA LYS A 104 15.63 5.74 -5.48
C LYS A 104 14.47 5.77 -6.47
N ILE A 105 14.43 4.84 -7.41
CA ILE A 105 13.40 4.73 -8.44
C ILE A 105 12.25 3.86 -7.96
N ALA A 106 12.53 2.63 -7.50
CA ALA A 106 11.52 1.72 -6.97
C ALA A 106 12.10 0.86 -5.84
N LEU A 107 11.23 0.35 -4.99
CA LEU A 107 11.59 -0.45 -3.82
C LEU A 107 10.91 -1.83 -3.89
N LEU A 108 11.59 -2.84 -3.36
CA LEU A 108 10.94 -4.09 -3.01
C LEU A 108 9.96 -3.84 -1.85
N HIS A 109 8.70 -4.15 -2.07
CA HIS A 109 7.63 -4.14 -1.07
C HIS A 109 7.20 -5.58 -0.83
N SER A 110 6.93 -5.95 0.44
CA SER A 110 6.71 -7.35 0.77
C SER A 110 7.92 -8.22 0.33
N ASN A 111 7.68 -9.36 -0.30
CA ASN A 111 8.74 -10.28 -0.75
C ASN A 111 8.99 -10.24 -2.27
N ASP A 112 8.00 -9.84 -3.07
CA ASP A 112 8.04 -10.02 -4.53
C ASP A 112 7.32 -8.90 -5.31
N VAL A 113 7.09 -7.75 -4.67
CA VAL A 113 6.38 -6.62 -5.28
C VAL A 113 7.31 -5.44 -5.50
N LEU A 114 7.37 -4.93 -6.73
CA LEU A 114 8.07 -3.69 -7.03
C LEU A 114 7.12 -2.51 -6.83
N ALA A 115 7.45 -1.60 -5.93
CA ALA A 115 6.60 -0.46 -5.61
C ALA A 115 7.30 0.87 -5.87
N THR A 116 6.60 1.80 -6.52
CA THR A 116 7.10 3.14 -6.80
C THR A 116 6.00 4.18 -6.75
N THR A 117 6.37 5.43 -6.44
CA THR A 117 5.56 6.61 -6.70
C THR A 117 6.19 7.36 -7.88
N VAL A 118 5.58 7.30 -9.06
CA VAL A 118 6.15 7.84 -10.30
C VAL A 118 6.34 9.35 -10.24
N GLN A 119 5.41 10.06 -9.60
CA GLN A 119 5.52 11.48 -9.27
C GLN A 119 5.38 11.68 -7.76
N GLN A 120 6.49 12.02 -7.10
CA GLN A 120 6.62 12.10 -5.65
C GLN A 120 6.16 13.44 -5.07
N THR A 121 5.49 14.27 -5.87
CA THR A 121 4.91 15.56 -5.48
C THR A 121 3.41 15.55 -5.73
N CYS A 122 2.66 16.32 -4.93
CA CYS A 122 1.21 16.43 -5.05
C CYS A 122 0.80 17.91 -4.96
N MET A 123 -0.08 18.37 -5.86
CA MET A 123 -0.55 19.76 -5.90
C MET A 123 -1.19 20.23 -4.58
N ARG A 124 -1.70 19.30 -3.76
CA ARG A 124 -2.36 19.56 -2.48
C ARG A 124 -1.41 19.57 -1.29
N TYR A 125 -0.20 19.00 -1.44
CA TYR A 125 0.65 18.67 -0.28
C TYR A 125 1.19 19.89 0.47
N ARG A 126 1.53 20.95 -0.24
CA ARG A 126 2.19 22.14 0.34
C ARG A 126 1.21 23.21 0.85
N ASN A 127 -0.09 22.98 0.73
CA ASN A 127 -1.11 23.89 1.21
C ASN A 127 -1.83 23.25 2.41
N ALA A 128 -1.77 23.89 3.58
CA ALA A 128 -2.40 23.41 4.81
C ALA A 128 -3.93 23.23 4.70
N GLU A 129 -4.58 23.98 3.80
CA GLU A 129 -6.03 23.90 3.57
C GLU A 129 -6.45 22.71 2.71
N THR A 130 -5.52 22.12 1.94
CA THR A 130 -5.82 21.07 0.96
C THR A 130 -5.07 19.76 1.22
N VAL A 131 -4.03 19.76 2.07
CA VAL A 131 -3.23 18.57 2.35
C VAL A 131 -4.02 17.47 3.03
N CYS A 132 -3.82 16.22 2.58
CA CYS A 132 -4.29 15.06 3.34
C CYS A 132 -3.47 14.94 4.63
N GLN A 133 -4.12 14.96 5.79
CA GLN A 133 -3.50 15.08 7.11
C GLN A 133 -2.58 13.89 7.47
N PHE A 134 -2.79 12.75 6.82
CA PHE A 134 -1.98 11.53 7.01
C PHE A 134 -0.84 11.39 5.98
N CYS A 135 -0.76 12.26 4.96
CA CYS A 135 0.12 12.05 3.82
C CYS A 135 1.56 12.47 4.13
N ALA A 136 2.51 11.60 3.76
CA ALA A 136 3.96 11.84 3.89
C ALA A 136 4.69 11.79 2.53
N ILE A 137 4.00 12.10 1.42
CA ILE A 137 4.52 11.85 0.07
C ILE A 137 5.86 12.56 -0.20
N GLU A 138 6.05 13.79 0.25
CA GLU A 138 7.30 14.54 0.03
C GLU A 138 8.38 14.26 1.10
N LYS A 139 8.06 13.54 2.20
CA LYS A 139 9.05 13.25 3.25
C LYS A 139 10.20 12.37 2.76
N SER A 140 9.95 11.48 1.79
CA SER A 140 11.00 10.72 1.13
C SER A 140 11.93 11.57 0.28
N LEU A 141 11.41 12.64 -0.36
CA LEU A 141 12.21 13.62 -1.10
C LEU A 141 13.11 14.41 -0.16
N GLU A 142 12.54 14.95 0.92
CA GLU A 142 13.27 15.69 1.96
C GLU A 142 14.40 14.85 2.55
N ALA A 143 14.17 13.55 2.72
CA ALA A 143 15.16 12.59 3.22
C ALA A 143 16.16 12.10 2.14
N GLY A 144 16.09 12.58 0.89
CA GLY A 144 16.96 12.16 -0.22
C GLY A 144 16.82 10.68 -0.63
N ARG A 145 15.71 10.03 -0.28
CA ARG A 145 15.46 8.60 -0.49
C ARG A 145 14.80 8.27 -1.82
N THR A 146 14.36 9.26 -2.55
CA THR A 146 13.72 9.11 -3.85
C THR A 146 13.99 10.37 -4.67
N ILE A 147 13.49 10.41 -5.90
CA ILE A 147 13.52 11.58 -6.78
C ILE A 147 12.10 12.06 -7.07
N ALA A 148 11.95 13.32 -7.43
CA ALA A 148 10.65 13.96 -7.59
C ALA A 148 9.79 13.32 -8.69
N ARG A 149 10.39 12.96 -9.81
CA ARG A 149 9.72 12.34 -10.96
C ARG A 149 10.62 11.24 -11.54
N LYS A 150 10.12 10.03 -11.69
CA LYS A 150 10.80 8.91 -12.33
C LYS A 150 10.42 8.88 -13.78
N THR A 151 11.40 8.78 -14.69
CA THR A 151 11.09 8.67 -16.11
C THR A 151 10.58 7.28 -16.48
N PRO A 152 9.81 7.16 -17.57
CA PRO A 152 9.38 5.86 -18.08
C PRO A 152 10.56 4.89 -18.31
N GLU A 153 11.69 5.41 -18.83
CA GLU A 153 12.92 4.63 -19.10
C GLU A 153 13.54 4.12 -17.81
N GLN A 154 13.68 4.98 -16.78
CA GLN A 154 14.20 4.58 -15.45
C GLN A 154 13.35 3.47 -14.84
N LEU A 155 12.03 3.57 -14.94
CA LEU A 155 11.10 2.56 -14.42
C LEU A 155 11.23 1.23 -15.17
N ALA A 156 11.37 1.28 -16.50
CA ALA A 156 11.56 0.10 -17.32
C ALA A 156 12.88 -0.63 -17.01
N GLU A 157 13.99 0.12 -16.86
CA GLU A 157 15.30 -0.45 -16.45
C GLU A 157 15.21 -1.15 -15.09
N VAL A 158 14.59 -0.48 -14.11
CA VAL A 158 14.49 -1.02 -12.74
C VAL A 158 13.58 -2.24 -12.71
N ALA A 159 12.44 -2.20 -13.41
CA ALA A 159 11.50 -3.32 -13.45
C ALA A 159 12.12 -4.57 -14.08
N GLU A 160 12.82 -4.43 -15.20
CA GLU A 160 13.54 -5.53 -15.86
C GLU A 160 14.60 -6.16 -14.93
N ALA A 161 15.39 -5.32 -14.25
CA ALA A 161 16.41 -5.80 -13.33
C ALA A 161 15.80 -6.47 -12.07
N ALA A 162 14.74 -5.92 -11.51
CA ALA A 162 14.06 -6.46 -10.34
C ALA A 162 13.46 -7.85 -10.63
N VAL A 163 12.85 -8.04 -11.80
CA VAL A 163 12.35 -9.35 -12.22
C VAL A 163 13.49 -10.34 -12.40
N ARG A 164 14.56 -9.95 -13.10
CA ARG A 164 15.68 -10.82 -13.42
C ARG A 164 16.52 -11.22 -12.21
N LEU A 165 16.75 -10.30 -11.27
CA LEU A 165 17.68 -10.48 -10.15
C LEU A 165 17.01 -10.94 -8.85
N ASP A 166 15.76 -10.51 -8.63
CA ASP A 166 15.05 -10.70 -7.36
C ASP A 166 13.70 -11.40 -7.52
N GLY A 167 13.33 -11.81 -8.75
CA GLY A 167 12.12 -12.61 -8.99
C GLY A 167 10.81 -11.86 -8.69
N VAL A 168 10.80 -10.54 -8.85
CA VAL A 168 9.58 -9.72 -8.66
C VAL A 168 8.47 -10.21 -9.57
N LYS A 169 7.25 -10.33 -9.02
CA LYS A 169 6.09 -10.91 -9.71
C LYS A 169 5.06 -9.92 -10.19
N HIS A 170 4.95 -8.76 -9.56
CA HIS A 170 4.09 -7.67 -10.02
C HIS A 170 4.58 -6.32 -9.53
N MET A 171 4.06 -5.24 -10.14
CA MET A 171 4.44 -3.87 -9.85
C MET A 171 3.25 -3.02 -9.41
N ILE A 172 3.51 -2.09 -8.51
CA ILE A 172 2.59 -1.04 -8.09
C ILE A 172 3.20 0.31 -8.45
N MET A 173 2.49 1.06 -9.28
CA MET A 173 2.83 2.44 -9.62
C MET A 173 1.78 3.39 -9.07
N THR A 174 2.11 4.16 -8.04
CA THR A 174 1.26 5.24 -7.52
C THR A 174 1.76 6.58 -7.98
N THR A 175 0.95 7.62 -7.87
CA THR A 175 1.31 9.00 -8.16
C THR A 175 0.74 9.96 -7.12
N GLY A 176 1.48 11.02 -6.80
CA GLY A 176 0.83 12.21 -6.25
C GLY A 176 -0.01 12.88 -7.34
N THR A 177 -1.03 13.61 -6.96
CA THR A 177 -1.92 14.28 -7.91
C THR A 177 -1.24 15.49 -8.53
N PRO A 178 -0.85 15.44 -9.82
CA PRO A 178 -0.11 16.54 -10.46
C PRO A 178 -1.00 17.69 -10.95
N ASN A 179 -2.26 17.38 -11.28
CA ASN A 179 -3.25 18.30 -11.82
C ASN A 179 -4.67 17.83 -11.48
N SER A 180 -5.67 18.65 -11.77
CA SER A 180 -7.07 18.38 -11.47
C SER A 180 -7.82 17.61 -12.56
N SER A 181 -7.29 17.47 -13.76
CA SER A 181 -8.00 16.86 -14.89
C SER A 181 -7.75 15.37 -15.03
N ASP A 182 -6.54 14.94 -15.32
CA ASP A 182 -6.17 13.54 -15.48
C ASP A 182 -5.66 12.89 -14.17
N ARG A 183 -5.33 13.71 -13.18
CA ARG A 183 -4.85 13.31 -11.85
C ARG A 183 -3.70 12.29 -11.89
N GLY A 184 -2.89 12.35 -12.96
CA GLY A 184 -1.72 11.51 -13.19
C GLY A 184 -1.97 10.27 -14.04
N ALA A 185 -3.19 10.08 -14.56
CA ALA A 185 -3.53 8.93 -15.42
C ALA A 185 -2.67 8.89 -16.68
N ALA A 186 -2.45 10.03 -17.36
CA ALA A 186 -1.62 10.11 -18.56
C ALA A 186 -0.19 9.63 -18.27
N TYR A 187 0.44 10.14 -17.22
CA TYR A 187 1.81 9.80 -16.91
C TYR A 187 1.99 8.35 -16.46
N LEU A 188 1.03 7.80 -15.73
CA LEU A 188 1.01 6.37 -15.38
C LEU A 188 0.89 5.49 -16.63
N THR A 189 0.12 5.93 -17.64
CA THR A 189 -0.01 5.26 -18.94
C THR A 189 1.34 5.17 -19.64
N ASP A 190 2.06 6.30 -19.77
CA ASP A 190 3.39 6.34 -20.39
C ASP A 190 4.39 5.43 -19.66
N CYS A 191 4.39 5.48 -18.32
CA CYS A 191 5.25 4.63 -17.50
C CYS A 191 4.94 3.14 -17.68
N ALA A 192 3.68 2.76 -17.71
CA ALA A 192 3.28 1.38 -17.90
C ALA A 192 3.70 0.85 -19.27
N GLN A 193 3.47 1.63 -20.33
CA GLN A 193 3.88 1.27 -21.68
C GLN A 193 5.40 1.02 -21.77
N ALA A 194 6.20 1.87 -21.16
CA ALA A 194 7.66 1.71 -21.12
C ALA A 194 8.09 0.44 -20.37
N VAL A 195 7.50 0.17 -19.20
CA VAL A 195 7.78 -1.07 -18.44
C VAL A 195 7.40 -2.30 -19.26
N LYS A 196 6.19 -2.33 -19.84
CA LYS A 196 5.69 -3.45 -20.65
C LYS A 196 6.49 -3.69 -21.92
N SER A 197 7.15 -2.67 -22.45
CA SER A 197 8.04 -2.83 -23.62
C SER A 197 9.31 -3.62 -23.31
N ARG A 198 9.72 -3.72 -22.03
CA ARG A 198 10.94 -4.43 -21.60
C ARG A 198 10.68 -5.73 -20.85
N VAL A 199 9.60 -5.80 -20.07
CA VAL A 199 9.34 -6.95 -19.22
C VAL A 199 7.85 -7.24 -19.08
N ALA A 200 7.48 -8.54 -19.15
CA ALA A 200 6.12 -9.00 -18.96
C ALA A 200 5.79 -9.07 -17.46
N LEU A 201 5.62 -7.90 -16.82
CA LEU A 201 5.33 -7.76 -15.40
C LEU A 201 3.90 -7.23 -15.23
N PRO A 202 3.01 -7.90 -14.47
CA PRO A 202 1.69 -7.35 -14.13
C PRO A 202 1.81 -6.03 -13.36
N ILE A 203 0.98 -5.04 -13.72
CA ILE A 203 1.05 -3.67 -13.18
C ILE A 203 -0.30 -3.25 -12.62
N GLN A 204 -0.30 -2.74 -11.38
CA GLN A 204 -1.37 -1.89 -10.87
C GLN A 204 -0.95 -0.43 -10.95
N ALA A 205 -1.78 0.42 -11.58
CA ALA A 205 -1.67 1.85 -11.47
C ALA A 205 -2.59 2.39 -10.37
N GLN A 206 -2.17 3.48 -9.69
CA GLN A 206 -2.94 4.09 -8.61
C GLN A 206 -2.95 5.61 -8.77
N CYS A 207 -4.13 6.19 -9.00
CA CYS A 207 -4.37 7.64 -9.06
C CYS A 207 -5.74 7.99 -8.47
N GLU A 208 -6.03 9.27 -8.33
CA GLU A 208 -7.42 9.71 -8.13
C GLU A 208 -8.22 9.55 -9.43
N PRO A 209 -9.56 9.42 -9.37
CA PRO A 209 -10.38 9.28 -10.59
C PRO A 209 -10.20 10.47 -11.51
N PRO A 210 -9.79 10.30 -12.78
CA PRO A 210 -9.70 11.38 -13.76
C PRO A 210 -11.10 11.95 -14.10
N ASP A 211 -11.15 13.17 -14.61
CA ASP A 211 -12.42 13.77 -15.04
C ASP A 211 -12.97 13.09 -16.31
N ASP A 212 -12.10 12.65 -17.21
CA ASP A 212 -12.44 11.88 -18.40
C ASP A 212 -12.12 10.37 -18.19
N PHE A 213 -13.14 9.54 -18.10
CA PHE A 213 -12.99 8.09 -17.90
C PHE A 213 -12.45 7.34 -19.12
N THR A 214 -12.27 7.99 -20.27
CA THR A 214 -11.59 7.38 -21.42
C THR A 214 -10.15 7.00 -21.08
N TRP A 215 -9.54 7.62 -20.10
CA TRP A 215 -8.23 7.26 -19.57
C TRP A 215 -8.15 5.80 -19.09
N PHE A 216 -9.22 5.22 -18.59
CA PHE A 216 -9.20 3.81 -18.16
C PHE A 216 -8.92 2.87 -19.32
N ARG A 217 -9.46 3.15 -20.51
CA ARG A 217 -9.15 2.38 -21.73
C ARG A 217 -7.70 2.61 -22.15
N CYS A 218 -7.20 3.85 -22.19
CA CYS A 218 -5.81 4.15 -22.51
C CYS A 218 -4.84 3.43 -21.55
N MET A 219 -5.12 3.42 -20.25
CA MET A 219 -4.37 2.68 -19.25
C MET A 219 -4.36 1.17 -19.52
N LYS A 220 -5.52 0.60 -19.86
CA LYS A 220 -5.63 -0.83 -20.16
C LYS A 220 -4.86 -1.21 -21.43
N GLU A 221 -4.95 -0.39 -22.48
CA GLU A 221 -4.21 -0.57 -23.74
C GLU A 221 -2.69 -0.42 -23.55
N ALA A 222 -2.24 0.40 -22.63
CA ALA A 222 -0.83 0.52 -22.24
C ALA A 222 -0.31 -0.67 -21.41
N GLY A 223 -1.18 -1.63 -21.06
CA GLY A 223 -0.83 -2.85 -20.37
C GLY A 223 -0.98 -2.78 -18.84
N ILE A 224 -1.72 -1.81 -18.29
CA ILE A 224 -2.09 -1.83 -16.87
C ILE A 224 -3.12 -2.95 -16.65
N ASP A 225 -2.83 -3.83 -15.69
CA ASP A 225 -3.62 -5.04 -15.43
C ASP A 225 -4.71 -4.80 -14.38
N SER A 226 -4.46 -3.92 -13.41
CA SER A 226 -5.37 -3.57 -12.31
C SER A 226 -5.30 -2.09 -11.98
N LEU A 227 -6.35 -1.52 -11.40
CA LEU A 227 -6.43 -0.09 -11.07
C LEU A 227 -6.77 0.13 -9.60
N GLY A 228 -6.13 1.11 -8.97
CA GLY A 228 -6.45 1.59 -7.63
C GLY A 228 -6.90 3.05 -7.65
N MET A 229 -8.07 3.34 -7.06
CA MET A 229 -8.54 4.71 -6.82
C MET A 229 -9.01 4.81 -5.37
N HIS A 230 -8.19 5.45 -4.53
CA HIS A 230 -8.36 5.32 -3.07
C HIS A 230 -9.34 6.33 -2.49
N LEU A 231 -10.42 5.84 -1.87
CA LEU A 231 -11.38 6.63 -1.09
C LEU A 231 -10.77 7.14 0.20
N GLU A 232 -9.98 6.32 0.87
CA GLU A 232 -9.36 6.51 2.19
C GLU A 232 -10.40 6.54 3.34
N ALA A 233 -11.33 7.48 3.31
CA ALA A 233 -12.49 7.58 4.20
C ALA A 233 -13.78 7.75 3.39
N VAL A 234 -14.92 7.40 3.98
CA VAL A 234 -16.21 7.37 3.30
C VAL A 234 -17.18 8.43 3.84
N ASP A 235 -17.19 8.66 5.16
CA ASP A 235 -18.01 9.69 5.76
C ASP A 235 -17.61 11.08 5.24
N PRO A 236 -18.55 11.89 4.69
CA PRO A 236 -18.22 13.20 4.13
C PRO A 236 -17.57 14.17 5.13
N ALA A 237 -17.96 14.13 6.41
CA ALA A 237 -17.38 15.00 7.43
C ALA A 237 -15.96 14.54 7.79
N VAL A 238 -15.71 13.24 7.85
CA VAL A 238 -14.37 12.68 8.01
C VAL A 238 -13.48 13.07 6.83
N ARG A 239 -13.95 12.91 5.58
CA ARG A 239 -13.22 13.31 4.38
C ARG A 239 -12.84 14.79 4.39
N ALA A 240 -13.81 15.66 4.66
CA ALA A 240 -13.57 17.11 4.69
C ALA A 240 -12.55 17.52 5.76
N LYS A 241 -12.52 16.82 6.90
CA LYS A 241 -11.56 17.08 7.98
C LYS A 241 -10.18 16.52 7.69
N ILE A 242 -10.08 15.28 7.21
CA ILE A 242 -8.83 14.53 7.12
C ILE A 242 -8.10 14.76 5.78
N MET A 243 -8.84 15.04 4.71
CA MET A 243 -8.27 15.22 3.37
C MET A 243 -9.06 16.27 2.57
N PRO A 244 -9.08 17.53 3.04
CA PRO A 244 -9.96 18.57 2.50
C PRO A 244 -9.82 18.75 0.99
N GLY A 245 -8.63 18.85 0.44
CA GLY A 245 -8.44 19.01 -1.00
C GLY A 245 -8.82 17.77 -1.83
N LYS A 246 -8.73 16.56 -1.26
CA LYS A 246 -9.20 15.34 -1.93
C LYS A 246 -10.72 15.21 -1.82
N ALA A 247 -11.31 15.74 -0.76
CA ALA A 247 -12.75 15.77 -0.55
C ALA A 247 -13.51 16.68 -1.53
N GLU A 248 -12.82 17.62 -2.20
CA GLU A 248 -13.37 18.41 -3.31
C GLU A 248 -13.83 17.54 -4.50
N VAL A 249 -13.23 16.35 -4.65
CA VAL A 249 -13.71 15.34 -5.61
C VAL A 249 -14.89 14.60 -4.97
N PRO A 250 -16.12 14.76 -5.47
CA PRO A 250 -17.30 14.16 -4.87
C PRO A 250 -17.23 12.64 -4.81
N LEU A 251 -17.84 12.05 -3.78
CA LEU A 251 -17.96 10.59 -3.69
C LEU A 251 -18.72 10.00 -4.90
N SER A 252 -19.73 10.70 -5.42
CA SER A 252 -20.45 10.29 -6.63
C SER A 252 -19.48 10.09 -7.81
N HIS A 253 -18.53 11.03 -8.02
CA HIS A 253 -17.52 10.90 -9.06
C HIS A 253 -16.62 9.68 -8.87
N TYR A 254 -16.26 9.34 -7.62
CA TYR A 254 -15.54 8.10 -7.32
C TYR A 254 -16.35 6.85 -7.69
N PHE A 255 -17.63 6.81 -7.35
CA PHE A 255 -18.48 5.67 -7.66
C PHE A 255 -18.73 5.53 -9.17
N ASP A 256 -18.97 6.64 -9.88
CA ASP A 256 -19.08 6.65 -11.35
C ASP A 256 -17.77 6.14 -12.00
N ALA A 257 -16.62 6.58 -11.47
CA ALA A 257 -15.32 6.13 -11.93
C ALA A 257 -15.08 4.64 -11.65
N PHE A 258 -15.48 4.12 -10.49
CA PHE A 258 -15.40 2.69 -10.20
C PHE A 258 -16.21 1.85 -11.18
N GLU A 259 -17.45 2.26 -11.45
CA GLU A 259 -18.31 1.58 -12.42
C GLU A 259 -17.68 1.59 -13.81
N ALA A 260 -17.18 2.72 -14.28
CA ALA A 260 -16.49 2.85 -15.56
C ALA A 260 -15.21 2.01 -15.63
N ALA A 261 -14.42 2.01 -14.55
CA ALA A 261 -13.16 1.25 -14.48
C ALA A 261 -13.42 -0.27 -14.46
N VAL A 262 -14.42 -0.75 -13.72
CA VAL A 262 -14.76 -2.19 -13.69
C VAL A 262 -15.21 -2.70 -15.08
N ARG A 263 -15.92 -1.89 -15.88
CA ARG A 263 -16.25 -2.23 -17.25
C ARG A 263 -15.00 -2.46 -18.14
N VAL A 264 -13.87 -1.80 -17.82
CA VAL A 264 -12.64 -1.87 -18.61
C VAL A 264 -11.68 -2.94 -18.06
N PHE A 265 -11.47 -2.97 -16.75
CA PHE A 265 -10.49 -3.83 -16.09
C PHE A 265 -11.07 -5.20 -15.70
N GLY A 266 -12.36 -5.26 -15.44
CA GLY A 266 -13.07 -6.46 -15.02
C GLY A 266 -13.33 -6.54 -13.53
N TRP A 267 -14.16 -7.49 -13.14
CA TRP A 267 -14.56 -7.80 -11.76
C TRP A 267 -13.33 -8.08 -10.89
N GLY A 268 -13.24 -7.42 -9.73
CA GLY A 268 -12.13 -7.57 -8.78
C GLY A 268 -10.81 -6.91 -9.20
N GLN A 269 -10.66 -6.40 -10.44
CA GLN A 269 -9.40 -5.78 -10.90
C GLN A 269 -9.30 -4.29 -10.56
N VAL A 270 -10.34 -3.72 -10.01
CA VAL A 270 -10.36 -2.35 -9.45
C VAL A 270 -10.40 -2.45 -7.94
N SER A 271 -9.59 -1.66 -7.25
CA SER A 271 -9.54 -1.64 -5.78
C SER A 271 -9.51 -0.24 -5.21
N THR A 272 -9.89 -0.12 -3.95
CA THR A 272 -9.79 1.14 -3.20
C THR A 272 -9.27 0.88 -1.79
N TYR A 273 -8.45 1.79 -1.26
CA TYR A 273 -8.12 1.80 0.16
C TYR A 273 -9.25 2.41 0.95
N LEU A 274 -9.55 1.75 2.07
CA LEU A 274 -10.30 2.29 3.19
C LEU A 274 -9.37 2.29 4.41
N LEU A 275 -9.01 3.47 4.91
CA LEU A 275 -8.11 3.63 6.05
C LEU A 275 -8.91 3.61 7.35
N ALA A 276 -9.00 2.46 7.97
CA ALA A 276 -9.69 2.28 9.24
C ALA A 276 -8.95 3.02 10.36
N GLY A 277 -9.70 3.79 11.16
CA GLY A 277 -9.15 4.59 12.26
C GLY A 277 -9.06 6.10 11.99
N LEU A 278 -9.46 6.58 10.81
CA LEU A 278 -9.50 8.03 10.52
C LEU A 278 -10.78 8.73 11.00
N GLY A 279 -11.78 7.97 11.42
CA GLY A 279 -13.07 8.51 11.92
C GLY A 279 -14.31 7.80 11.40
N ASP A 280 -14.22 7.03 10.32
CA ASP A 280 -15.32 6.17 9.86
C ASP A 280 -15.63 5.11 10.93
N SER A 281 -16.93 4.86 11.17
CA SER A 281 -17.37 3.80 12.08
C SER A 281 -17.20 2.41 11.48
N LEU A 282 -17.32 1.37 12.29
CA LEU A 282 -17.36 0.00 11.82
C LEU A 282 -18.47 -0.22 10.78
N GLU A 283 -19.67 0.31 11.06
CA GLU A 283 -20.82 0.21 10.20
C GLU A 283 -20.57 0.91 8.86
N THR A 284 -20.04 2.14 8.87
CA THR A 284 -19.70 2.90 7.66
C THR A 284 -18.69 2.15 6.78
N LEU A 285 -17.64 1.56 7.39
CA LEU A 285 -16.64 0.80 6.65
C LEU A 285 -17.22 -0.48 6.04
N VAL A 286 -18.10 -1.18 6.76
CA VAL A 286 -18.74 -2.42 6.28
C VAL A 286 -19.75 -2.12 5.17
N GLU A 287 -20.62 -1.13 5.33
CA GLU A 287 -21.60 -0.72 4.31
C GLU A 287 -20.91 -0.23 3.02
N ALA A 288 -19.85 0.56 3.16
CA ALA A 288 -19.05 0.98 2.02
C ALA A 288 -18.38 -0.20 1.31
N SER A 289 -17.85 -1.15 2.09
CA SER A 289 -17.24 -2.37 1.52
C SER A 289 -18.26 -3.22 0.79
N ASP A 290 -19.46 -3.41 1.34
CA ASP A 290 -20.54 -4.14 0.67
C ASP A 290 -20.93 -3.48 -0.66
N ARG A 291 -21.12 -2.16 -0.66
CA ARG A 291 -21.41 -1.40 -1.88
C ARG A 291 -20.32 -1.56 -2.93
N LEU A 292 -19.05 -1.47 -2.55
CA LEU A 292 -17.89 -1.61 -3.46
C LEU A 292 -17.83 -3.02 -4.05
N ILE A 293 -17.99 -4.05 -3.22
CA ILE A 293 -18.01 -5.45 -3.65
C ILE A 293 -19.12 -5.68 -4.67
N ASN A 294 -20.34 -5.17 -4.41
CA ASN A 294 -21.47 -5.29 -5.34
C ASN A 294 -21.24 -4.57 -6.69
N MET A 295 -20.29 -3.62 -6.73
CA MET A 295 -19.83 -2.96 -7.97
C MET A 295 -18.67 -3.67 -8.66
N GLY A 296 -18.12 -4.74 -8.08
CA GLY A 296 -16.92 -5.42 -8.59
C GLY A 296 -15.61 -4.78 -8.18
N VAL A 297 -15.61 -3.92 -7.17
CA VAL A 297 -14.43 -3.22 -6.62
C VAL A 297 -13.98 -3.90 -5.33
N TYR A 298 -12.70 -4.25 -5.24
CA TYR A 298 -12.13 -4.84 -4.02
C TYR A 298 -11.88 -3.76 -2.96
N PRO A 299 -12.54 -3.83 -1.78
CA PRO A 299 -12.33 -2.91 -0.67
C PRO A 299 -11.09 -3.33 0.13
N PHE A 300 -9.95 -2.71 -0.14
CA PHE A 300 -8.72 -3.00 0.58
C PHE A 300 -8.67 -2.20 1.89
N VAL A 301 -9.23 -2.76 2.96
CA VAL A 301 -9.24 -2.12 4.29
C VAL A 301 -7.88 -2.28 4.94
N VAL A 302 -7.26 -1.18 5.34
CA VAL A 302 -5.95 -1.14 6.01
C VAL A 302 -6.03 -0.33 7.30
N PRO A 303 -5.30 -0.69 8.36
CA PRO A 303 -5.23 0.13 9.56
C PRO A 303 -4.49 1.44 9.26
N PHE A 304 -5.00 2.55 9.75
CA PHE A 304 -4.24 3.79 9.78
C PHE A 304 -3.03 3.64 10.72
N VAL A 305 -1.87 4.07 10.27
CA VAL A 305 -0.67 4.14 11.09
C VAL A 305 -0.15 5.57 11.09
N PRO A 306 0.01 6.21 12.27
CA PRO A 306 0.53 7.56 12.37
C PRO A 306 1.97 7.63 11.88
N ILE A 307 2.26 8.63 11.03
CA ILE A 307 3.59 8.86 10.47
C ILE A 307 4.16 10.14 11.07
N THR A 308 5.37 10.05 11.59
CA THR A 308 6.10 11.21 12.14
C THR A 308 6.20 12.34 11.12
N SER A 309 6.03 13.56 11.58
CA SER A 309 6.04 14.79 10.77
C SER A 309 4.83 14.95 9.82
N THR A 310 3.75 14.21 10.04
CA THR A 310 2.45 14.50 9.43
C THR A 310 1.53 15.17 10.46
N PRO A 311 0.48 15.89 10.05
CA PRO A 311 -0.49 16.45 11.00
C PRO A 311 -1.14 15.43 11.94
N LEU A 312 -1.25 14.17 11.50
CA LEU A 312 -1.81 13.05 12.29
C LEU A 312 -0.75 12.19 12.98
N GLU A 313 0.48 12.68 13.20
CA GLU A 313 1.54 11.89 13.86
C GLU A 313 1.18 11.43 15.30
N HIS A 314 0.26 12.11 15.96
CA HIS A 314 -0.24 11.78 17.30
C HIS A 314 -1.66 11.22 17.31
N HIS A 315 -2.28 11.02 16.11
CA HIS A 315 -3.59 10.39 16.03
C HIS A 315 -3.48 8.90 16.35
N PRO A 316 -4.37 8.35 17.20
CA PRO A 316 -4.25 6.94 17.59
C PRO A 316 -4.51 6.02 16.40
N ALA A 317 -3.69 4.97 16.28
CA ALA A 317 -3.99 3.86 15.37
C ALA A 317 -5.24 3.10 15.86
N PRO A 318 -6.00 2.44 14.96
CA PRO A 318 -7.14 1.62 15.35
C PRO A 318 -6.67 0.43 16.20
N SER A 319 -7.50 0.03 17.17
CA SER A 319 -7.19 -1.15 17.99
C SER A 319 -7.25 -2.45 17.16
N ALA A 320 -6.51 -3.46 17.59
CA ALA A 320 -6.57 -4.78 16.96
C ALA A 320 -7.99 -5.38 17.02
N ASP A 321 -8.76 -5.14 18.08
CA ASP A 321 -10.15 -5.60 18.20
C ASP A 321 -11.06 -4.94 17.17
N PHE A 322 -10.91 -3.63 16.98
CA PHE A 322 -11.65 -2.91 15.93
C PHE A 322 -11.31 -3.47 14.54
N MET A 323 -10.03 -3.66 14.24
CA MET A 323 -9.60 -4.21 12.96
C MET A 323 -10.09 -5.65 12.75
N MET A 324 -10.06 -6.50 13.79
CA MET A 324 -10.63 -7.84 13.74
C MET A 324 -12.11 -7.82 13.39
N ALA A 325 -12.89 -6.93 14.01
CA ALA A 325 -14.32 -6.79 13.73
C ALA A 325 -14.59 -6.36 12.28
N VAL A 326 -13.81 -5.39 11.76
CA VAL A 326 -13.89 -4.96 10.35
C VAL A 326 -13.54 -6.12 9.41
N TYR A 327 -12.40 -6.77 9.62
CA TYR A 327 -11.93 -7.84 8.75
C TYR A 327 -12.88 -9.04 8.72
N GLN A 328 -13.45 -9.44 9.85
CA GLN A 328 -14.43 -10.54 9.92
C GLN A 328 -15.68 -10.23 9.08
N LYS A 329 -16.22 -9.00 9.20
CA LYS A 329 -17.42 -8.60 8.46
C LYS A 329 -17.13 -8.46 6.96
N VAL A 330 -16.08 -7.72 6.60
CA VAL A 330 -15.70 -7.50 5.18
C VAL A 330 -15.27 -8.80 4.51
N GLY A 331 -14.48 -9.65 5.20
CA GLY A 331 -14.10 -10.97 4.69
C GLY A 331 -15.31 -11.86 4.40
N THR A 332 -16.34 -11.81 5.26
CA THR A 332 -17.61 -12.52 5.01
C THR A 332 -18.31 -12.03 3.74
N LEU A 333 -18.36 -10.71 3.52
CA LEU A 333 -18.93 -10.13 2.30
C LEU A 333 -18.16 -10.54 1.04
N LEU A 334 -16.82 -10.49 1.09
CA LEU A 334 -15.96 -10.93 -0.01
C LEU A 334 -16.20 -12.40 -0.37
N LYS A 335 -16.29 -13.26 0.65
CA LYS A 335 -16.58 -14.69 0.47
C LYS A 335 -17.95 -14.92 -0.17
N GLN A 336 -19.00 -14.22 0.27
CA GLN A 336 -20.34 -14.32 -0.28
C GLN A 336 -20.41 -13.88 -1.75
N ALA A 337 -19.58 -12.89 -2.14
CA ALA A 337 -19.50 -12.38 -3.51
C ALA A 337 -18.53 -13.18 -4.41
N ASN A 338 -17.87 -14.22 -3.90
CA ASN A 338 -16.78 -14.93 -4.59
C ASN A 338 -15.69 -13.95 -5.11
N MET A 339 -15.35 -12.94 -4.33
CA MET A 339 -14.28 -11.99 -4.63
C MET A 339 -13.08 -12.27 -3.72
N SER A 340 -11.93 -12.53 -4.31
CA SER A 340 -10.70 -12.85 -3.58
C SER A 340 -9.53 -12.00 -4.04
N SER A 341 -8.66 -11.63 -3.09
CA SER A 341 -7.37 -11.01 -3.37
C SER A 341 -6.46 -11.89 -4.25
N ALA A 342 -6.64 -13.20 -4.21
CA ALA A 342 -5.89 -14.17 -5.02
C ALA A 342 -6.16 -14.01 -6.53
N ASP A 343 -7.36 -13.58 -6.92
CA ASP A 343 -7.80 -13.44 -8.33
C ASP A 343 -7.38 -12.09 -8.95
N ILE A 344 -6.83 -11.18 -8.17
CA ILE A 344 -6.34 -9.89 -8.65
C ILE A 344 -5.00 -10.08 -9.37
N ASN A 345 -4.82 -9.44 -10.53
CA ASN A 345 -3.63 -9.60 -11.35
C ASN A 345 -2.39 -8.93 -10.74
N ALA A 346 -2.54 -7.73 -10.19
CA ALA A 346 -1.47 -6.96 -9.59
C ALA A 346 -1.99 -6.00 -8.52
N GLY A 347 -1.11 -5.54 -7.64
CA GLY A 347 -1.42 -4.42 -6.76
C GLY A 347 -1.47 -4.74 -5.28
N CYS A 348 -1.94 -3.75 -4.51
CA CYS A 348 -1.92 -3.82 -3.05
C CYS A 348 -2.83 -4.92 -2.50
N ALA A 349 -4.00 -5.12 -3.07
CA ALA A 349 -4.91 -6.18 -2.66
C ALA A 349 -4.32 -7.56 -3.00
N LYS A 350 -3.68 -7.73 -4.16
CA LYS A 350 -2.92 -8.96 -4.52
C LYS A 350 -1.76 -9.22 -3.56
N CYS A 351 -1.01 -8.18 -3.21
CA CYS A 351 0.11 -8.24 -2.27
C CYS A 351 -0.37 -8.64 -0.86
N GLY A 352 -1.48 -8.07 -0.40
CA GLY A 352 -2.08 -8.34 0.91
C GLY A 352 -1.28 -7.83 2.12
N ALA A 353 0.00 -7.51 1.97
CA ALA A 353 0.91 -7.30 3.11
C ALA A 353 0.54 -6.12 4.03
N CYS A 354 -0.15 -5.08 3.52
CA CYS A 354 -0.58 -3.93 4.32
C CYS A 354 -1.90 -4.14 5.07
N SER A 355 -2.56 -5.30 4.89
CA SER A 355 -3.86 -5.63 5.49
C SER A 355 -3.91 -7.10 5.87
N ALA A 356 -4.53 -7.44 7.00
CA ALA A 356 -4.80 -8.82 7.34
C ALA A 356 -6.05 -9.38 6.63
N LEU A 357 -6.77 -8.57 5.83
CA LEU A 357 -8.07 -8.91 5.25
C LEU A 357 -8.06 -10.22 4.45
N SER A 358 -7.01 -10.48 3.67
CA SER A 358 -6.88 -11.71 2.88
C SER A 358 -6.94 -13.00 3.71
N ASN A 359 -6.61 -12.94 5.01
CA ASN A 359 -6.72 -14.09 5.92
C ASN A 359 -8.17 -14.35 6.38
N PHE A 360 -9.11 -13.48 6.01
CA PHE A 360 -10.54 -13.58 6.38
C PHE A 360 -11.44 -13.88 5.17
N GLU A 361 -10.87 -14.01 3.97
CA GLU A 361 -11.59 -14.34 2.73
C GLU A 361 -11.85 -15.86 2.57
N VAL A 362 -11.27 -16.70 3.44
CA VAL A 362 -11.28 -18.18 3.37
C VAL A 362 -12.21 -18.80 4.38
#